data_c1829c8287e962117bdbb3f204c993ef
#
_entry.id   c1829c8287e962117bdbb3f204c993ef
#
_cell.length_a   1.000
_cell.length_b   1.000
_cell.length_c   1.000
_cell.angle_alpha   90.00
_cell.angle_beta   90.00
_cell.angle_gamma   90.00
#
_symmetry.space_group_name_H-M   'P 1'
#
loop_
_entity.id
_entity.type
_entity.pdbx_description
1 polymer ?
#
loop_
_entity_poly.entity_id
_entity_poly.type
_entity_poly.pdbx_seq_one_letter_code
_entity_poly.pdbx_strand_id
1 'polypeptide(L)'
;GKSYKEMTGRLEPIVRTLAIGHLLDKFPYEVSGGQKQKTAVARALITHPRIVLADEPTGALDSRSSDELLELFGEINRQGQTILMVTHSVKAASHANRVMFIKDGEVFHQIYRGNRTRHEFYQNISDTLTVIATGGGGHA
;
A
#
# COMPACT_ATOMS: atom_id res chain seq x y z
N GLY A 1 -16.81 -0.92 -27.61
CA GLY A 1 -15.87 -1.60 -26.71
C GLY A 1 -14.45 -1.43 -27.22
N LYS A 2 -13.46 -1.36 -26.33
CA LYS A 2 -12.03 -1.27 -26.69
C LYS A 2 -11.60 -2.57 -27.36
N SER A 3 -10.72 -2.50 -28.36
CA SER A 3 -10.23 -3.68 -29.06
C SER A 3 -9.34 -4.52 -28.13
N TYR A 4 -9.26 -5.82 -28.39
CA TYR A 4 -8.37 -6.75 -27.67
C TYR A 4 -6.92 -6.25 -27.64
N LYS A 5 -6.44 -5.62 -28.72
CA LYS A 5 -5.11 -5.05 -28.87
C LYS A 5 -4.88 -3.83 -27.95
N GLU A 6 -5.90 -2.99 -27.74
CA GLU A 6 -5.83 -1.87 -26.77
C GLU A 6 -5.83 -2.36 -25.32
N MET A 7 -6.56 -3.43 -25.03
CA MET A 7 -6.59 -4.04 -23.69
C MET A 7 -5.27 -4.69 -23.35
N THR A 8 -4.66 -5.45 -24.26
CA THR A 8 -3.34 -6.06 -24.05
C THR A 8 -2.22 -5.04 -23.93
N GLY A 9 -2.24 -3.95 -24.71
CA GLY A 9 -1.25 -2.87 -24.62
C GLY A 9 -1.29 -2.12 -23.28
N ARG A 10 -2.44 -2.06 -22.60
CA ARG A 10 -2.56 -1.48 -21.26
C ARG A 10 -2.15 -2.44 -20.16
N LEU A 11 -2.39 -3.72 -20.34
CA LEU A 11 -2.06 -4.77 -19.38
C LEU A 11 -0.56 -5.03 -19.29
N GLU A 12 0.15 -5.01 -20.40
CA GLU A 12 1.53 -5.45 -20.48
C GLU A 12 2.48 -4.70 -19.52
N PRO A 13 2.45 -3.35 -19.42
CA PRO A 13 3.28 -2.63 -18.47
C PRO A 13 2.95 -2.98 -17.01
N ILE A 14 1.65 -3.14 -16.70
CA ILE A 14 1.15 -3.47 -15.36
C ILE A 14 1.58 -4.89 -14.99
N VAL A 15 1.41 -5.84 -15.90
CA VAL A 15 1.80 -7.25 -15.73
C VAL A 15 3.30 -7.37 -15.45
N ARG A 16 4.14 -6.58 -16.15
CA ARG A 16 5.60 -6.54 -15.91
C ARG A 16 5.93 -5.97 -14.54
N THR A 17 5.38 -4.80 -14.20
CA THR A 17 5.64 -4.14 -12.91
C THR A 17 5.25 -5.04 -11.73
N LEU A 18 4.14 -5.73 -11.84
CA LEU A 18 3.61 -6.60 -10.80
C LEU A 18 4.20 -8.02 -10.83
N ALA A 19 4.95 -8.38 -11.86
CA ALA A 19 5.48 -9.73 -12.09
C ALA A 19 4.39 -10.83 -12.02
N ILE A 20 3.19 -10.55 -12.54
CA ILE A 20 2.03 -11.45 -12.47
C ILE A 20 1.74 -12.21 -13.78
N GLY A 21 2.63 -12.10 -14.77
CA GLY A 21 2.44 -12.76 -16.07
C GLY A 21 2.15 -14.26 -15.97
N HIS A 22 2.82 -14.94 -15.03
CA HIS A 22 2.62 -16.37 -14.77
C HIS A 22 1.27 -16.70 -14.13
N LEU A 23 0.48 -15.70 -13.71
CA LEU A 23 -0.84 -15.89 -13.10
C LEU A 23 -1.97 -15.78 -14.10
N LEU A 24 -1.71 -15.27 -15.32
CA LEU A 24 -2.75 -15.00 -16.32
C LEU A 24 -3.51 -16.25 -16.74
N ASP A 25 -2.86 -17.41 -16.69
CA ASP A 25 -3.44 -18.71 -17.08
C ASP A 25 -3.87 -19.56 -15.87
N LYS A 26 -3.87 -18.99 -14.65
CA LYS A 26 -4.24 -19.69 -13.44
C LYS A 26 -5.65 -19.37 -12.98
N PHE A 27 -6.31 -20.38 -12.40
CA PHE A 27 -7.59 -20.18 -11.71
C PHE A 27 -7.40 -19.53 -10.34
N PRO A 28 -8.42 -18.82 -9.80
CA PRO A 28 -8.33 -18.11 -8.51
C PRO A 28 -7.95 -19.01 -7.31
N TYR A 29 -8.25 -20.30 -7.37
CA TYR A 29 -7.92 -21.25 -6.30
C TYR A 29 -6.47 -21.76 -6.36
N GLU A 30 -5.77 -21.51 -7.47
CA GLU A 30 -4.38 -21.93 -7.67
C GLU A 30 -3.37 -20.85 -7.26
N VAL A 31 -3.83 -19.70 -6.81
CA VAL A 31 -2.98 -18.55 -6.48
C VAL A 31 -2.95 -18.28 -4.98
N SER A 32 -1.76 -17.89 -4.47
CA SER A 32 -1.58 -17.51 -3.06
C SER A 32 -2.29 -16.22 -2.70
N GLY A 33 -2.44 -15.95 -1.39
CA GLY A 33 -3.00 -14.70 -0.89
C GLY A 33 -2.26 -13.45 -1.43
N GLY A 34 -0.93 -13.47 -1.43
CA GLY A 34 -0.11 -12.40 -1.98
C GLY A 34 -0.30 -12.21 -3.49
N GLN A 35 -0.43 -13.31 -4.24
CA GLN A 35 -0.72 -13.26 -5.67
C GLN A 35 -2.12 -12.68 -5.96
N LYS A 36 -3.12 -13.01 -5.13
CA LYS A 36 -4.47 -12.42 -5.22
C LYS A 36 -4.41 -10.90 -5.00
N GLN A 37 -3.63 -10.44 -4.02
CA GLN A 37 -3.46 -9.00 -3.77
C GLN A 37 -2.76 -8.29 -4.93
N LYS A 38 -1.70 -8.86 -5.49
CA LYS A 38 -1.04 -8.31 -6.68
C LYS A 38 -2.00 -8.20 -7.87
N THR A 39 -2.85 -9.20 -8.07
CA THR A 39 -3.88 -9.18 -9.12
C THR A 39 -4.93 -8.09 -8.86
N ALA A 40 -5.35 -7.88 -7.60
CA ALA A 40 -6.25 -6.80 -7.24
C ALA A 40 -5.64 -5.41 -7.52
N VAL A 41 -4.34 -5.23 -7.20
CA VAL A 41 -3.60 -4.00 -7.53
C VAL A 41 -3.55 -3.79 -9.05
N ALA A 42 -3.26 -4.84 -9.84
CA ALA A 42 -3.27 -4.76 -11.31
C ALA A 42 -4.62 -4.29 -11.84
N ARG A 43 -5.70 -4.86 -11.32
CA ARG A 43 -7.07 -4.48 -11.70
C ARG A 43 -7.39 -3.02 -11.37
N ALA A 44 -6.90 -2.51 -10.23
CA ALA A 44 -7.07 -1.11 -9.86
C ALA A 44 -6.29 -0.18 -10.81
N LEU A 45 -5.06 -0.54 -11.19
CA LEU A 45 -4.19 0.30 -12.02
C LEU A 45 -4.59 0.35 -13.49
N ILE A 46 -5.29 -0.67 -14.01
CA ILE A 46 -5.63 -0.80 -15.43
C ILE A 46 -6.48 0.37 -15.96
N THR A 47 -7.24 1.02 -15.07
CA THR A 47 -8.08 2.18 -15.38
C THR A 47 -7.31 3.50 -15.36
N HIS A 48 -5.99 3.47 -15.05
CA HIS A 48 -5.16 4.66 -14.85
C HIS A 48 -5.78 5.66 -13.86
N PRO A 49 -6.07 5.25 -12.62
CA PRO A 49 -6.70 6.10 -11.62
C PRO A 49 -5.75 7.20 -11.16
N ARG A 50 -6.28 8.34 -10.73
CA ARG A 50 -5.48 9.39 -10.09
C ARG A 50 -5.02 9.02 -8.68
N ILE A 51 -5.77 8.15 -8.00
CA ILE A 51 -5.49 7.65 -6.67
C ILE A 51 -5.90 6.19 -6.56
N VAL A 52 -5.09 5.38 -5.90
CA VAL A 52 -5.39 4.00 -5.51
C VAL A 52 -5.69 3.99 -4.01
N LEU A 53 -6.80 3.36 -3.65
CA LEU A 53 -7.19 3.16 -2.26
C LEU A 53 -6.87 1.71 -1.84
N ALA A 54 -6.17 1.55 -0.73
CA ALA A 54 -5.80 0.25 -0.18
C ALA A 54 -6.24 0.20 1.30
N ASP A 55 -7.19 -0.67 1.59
CA ASP A 55 -7.71 -0.88 2.95
C ASP A 55 -7.14 -2.17 3.53
N GLU A 56 -6.32 -2.05 4.59
CA GLU A 56 -5.60 -3.15 5.24
C GLU A 56 -4.98 -4.16 4.26
N PRO A 57 -4.18 -3.71 3.27
CA PRO A 57 -3.78 -4.56 2.15
C PRO A 57 -2.89 -5.73 2.55
N THR A 58 -2.27 -5.68 3.74
CA THR A 58 -1.40 -6.73 4.28
C THR A 58 -2.05 -7.59 5.35
N GLY A 59 -3.29 -7.28 5.76
CA GLY A 59 -3.92 -7.87 6.94
C GLY A 59 -4.09 -9.40 6.91
N ALA A 60 -4.27 -9.98 5.73
CA ALA A 60 -4.45 -11.42 5.54
C ALA A 60 -3.20 -12.13 4.96
N LEU A 61 -2.05 -11.44 4.90
CA LEU A 61 -0.83 -11.95 4.30
C LEU A 61 0.19 -12.38 5.36
N ASP A 62 1.01 -13.41 5.05
CA ASP A 62 2.23 -13.70 5.79
C ASP A 62 3.26 -12.57 5.64
N SER A 63 4.29 -12.58 6.49
CA SER A 63 5.28 -11.50 6.54
C SER A 63 6.00 -11.28 5.21
N ARG A 64 6.35 -12.35 4.50
CA ARG A 64 7.06 -12.25 3.22
C ARG A 64 6.18 -11.64 2.14
N SER A 65 4.95 -12.14 1.99
CA SER A 65 3.97 -11.61 1.03
C SER A 65 3.62 -10.15 1.34
N SER A 66 3.55 -9.79 2.62
CA SER A 66 3.35 -8.40 3.06
C SER A 66 4.49 -7.50 2.62
N ASP A 67 5.75 -7.91 2.83
CA ASP A 67 6.92 -7.15 2.42
C ASP A 67 6.96 -6.96 0.89
N GLU A 68 6.71 -8.02 0.14
CA GLU A 68 6.65 -7.96 -1.32
C GLU A 68 5.58 -6.99 -1.83
N LEU A 69 4.39 -6.98 -1.20
CA LEU A 69 3.31 -6.06 -1.56
C LEU A 69 3.65 -4.61 -1.24
N LEU A 70 4.24 -4.35 -0.07
CA LEU A 70 4.63 -3.00 0.35
C LEU A 70 5.76 -2.42 -0.52
N GLU A 71 6.73 -3.25 -0.90
CA GLU A 71 7.77 -2.84 -1.87
C GLU A 71 7.14 -2.51 -3.23
N LEU A 72 6.17 -3.31 -3.67
CA LEU A 72 5.42 -3.06 -4.90
C LEU A 72 4.69 -1.71 -4.85
N PHE A 73 4.01 -1.38 -3.75
CA PHE A 73 3.39 -0.07 -3.58
C PHE A 73 4.42 1.07 -3.66
N GLY A 74 5.60 0.89 -3.06
CA GLY A 74 6.70 1.84 -3.18
C GLY A 74 7.13 2.05 -4.62
N GLU A 75 7.25 0.99 -5.41
CA GLU A 75 7.61 1.07 -6.83
C GLU A 75 6.55 1.80 -7.66
N ILE A 76 5.27 1.45 -7.48
CA ILE A 76 4.15 2.09 -8.16
C ILE A 76 4.09 3.60 -7.80
N ASN A 77 4.34 3.94 -6.55
CA ASN A 77 4.38 5.34 -6.09
C ASN A 77 5.56 6.10 -6.72
N ARG A 78 6.75 5.50 -6.82
CA ARG A 78 7.90 6.12 -7.53
C ARG A 78 7.60 6.38 -9.00
N GLN A 79 6.74 5.59 -9.63
CA GLN A 79 6.26 5.80 -11.00
C GLN A 79 5.18 6.90 -11.11
N GLY A 80 4.85 7.58 -10.02
CA GLY A 80 3.95 8.72 -9.99
C GLY A 80 2.51 8.42 -9.56
N GLN A 81 2.19 7.17 -9.17
CA GLN A 81 0.87 6.81 -8.69
C GLN A 81 0.69 7.25 -7.23
N THR A 82 -0.36 8.00 -6.96
CA THR A 82 -0.77 8.31 -5.59
C THR A 82 -1.49 7.10 -4.99
N ILE A 83 -1.06 6.70 -3.78
CA ILE A 83 -1.68 5.60 -3.04
C ILE A 83 -2.10 6.12 -1.67
N LEU A 84 -3.36 5.91 -1.31
CA LEU A 84 -3.88 6.12 0.04
C LEU A 84 -4.13 4.76 0.67
N MET A 85 -3.39 4.46 1.73
CA MET A 85 -3.50 3.20 2.46
C MET A 85 -4.08 3.45 3.85
N VAL A 86 -5.08 2.67 4.22
CA VAL A 86 -5.59 2.58 5.60
C VAL A 86 -5.02 1.33 6.22
N THR A 87 -4.39 1.44 7.39
CA THR A 87 -3.79 0.29 8.07
C THR A 87 -3.61 0.53 9.57
N HIS A 88 -3.67 -0.54 10.35
CA HIS A 88 -3.26 -0.59 11.76
C HIS A 88 -1.81 -1.06 11.92
N SER A 89 -1.15 -1.46 10.85
CA SER A 89 0.23 -1.93 10.87
C SER A 89 1.23 -0.77 10.79
N VAL A 90 2.00 -0.56 11.85
CA VAL A 90 3.12 0.40 11.86
C VAL A 90 4.14 0.09 10.78
N LYS A 91 4.40 -1.21 10.55
CA LYS A 91 5.28 -1.68 9.49
C LYS A 91 4.77 -1.23 8.11
N ALA A 92 3.50 -1.44 7.82
CA ALA A 92 2.91 -0.99 6.56
C ALA A 92 2.95 0.54 6.44
N ALA A 93 2.58 1.28 7.48
CA ALA A 93 2.62 2.74 7.51
C ALA A 93 4.03 3.31 7.28
N SER A 94 5.09 2.62 7.73
CA SER A 94 6.48 3.07 7.57
C SER A 94 6.97 3.08 6.11
N HIS A 95 6.26 2.41 5.21
CA HIS A 95 6.53 2.46 3.76
C HIS A 95 5.99 3.72 3.09
N ALA A 96 5.10 4.45 3.74
CA ALA A 96 4.52 5.68 3.20
C ALA A 96 5.49 6.87 3.28
N ASN A 97 5.21 7.92 2.52
CA ASN A 97 5.92 9.20 2.61
C ASN A 97 5.29 10.14 3.65
N ARG A 98 4.01 9.94 3.94
CA ARG A 98 3.23 10.71 4.92
C ARG A 98 2.28 9.77 5.65
N VAL A 99 2.18 9.94 6.95
CA VAL A 99 1.24 9.19 7.80
C VAL A 99 0.33 10.19 8.51
N MET A 100 -0.97 9.94 8.45
CA MET A 100 -2.01 10.68 9.15
C MET A 100 -2.62 9.78 10.22
N PHE A 101 -2.68 10.27 11.44
CA PHE A 101 -3.29 9.59 12.57
C PHE A 101 -4.73 10.09 12.70
N ILE A 102 -5.68 9.16 12.62
CA ILE A 102 -7.10 9.46 12.74
C ILE A 102 -7.59 8.99 14.11
N LYS A 103 -8.27 9.87 14.81
CA LYS A 103 -8.94 9.57 16.08
C LYS A 103 -10.31 10.23 16.08
N ASP A 104 -11.32 9.48 16.48
CA ASP A 104 -12.71 9.96 16.56
C ASP A 104 -13.23 10.60 15.26
N GLY A 105 -12.78 10.08 14.11
CA GLY A 105 -13.18 10.54 12.78
C GLY A 105 -12.42 11.78 12.27
N GLU A 106 -11.48 12.31 13.03
CA GLU A 106 -10.70 13.49 12.67
C GLU A 106 -9.20 13.17 12.52
N VAL A 107 -8.51 13.95 11.67
CA VAL A 107 -7.05 13.88 11.58
C VAL A 107 -6.44 14.54 12.81
N PHE A 108 -6.01 13.73 13.75
CA PHE A 108 -5.43 14.18 15.02
C PHE A 108 -4.00 14.68 14.85
N HIS A 109 -3.20 13.99 14.07
CA HIS A 109 -1.78 14.33 13.85
C HIS A 109 -1.31 13.81 12.50
N GLN A 110 -0.18 14.35 12.02
CA GLN A 110 0.45 13.88 10.78
C GLN A 110 1.96 14.00 10.85
N ILE A 111 2.66 13.06 10.24
CA ILE A 111 4.12 13.05 10.14
C ILE A 111 4.55 12.73 8.71
N TYR A 112 5.69 13.25 8.31
CA TYR A 112 6.31 13.02 7.01
C TYR A 112 7.61 12.26 7.19
N ARG A 113 7.89 11.31 6.30
CA ARG A 113 9.16 10.57 6.34
C ARG A 113 10.36 11.47 6.06
N GLY A 114 10.27 12.35 5.07
CA GLY A 114 11.39 13.19 4.63
C GLY A 114 12.60 12.33 4.25
N ASN A 115 13.78 12.68 4.79
CA ASN A 115 15.04 11.97 4.53
C ASN A 115 15.30 10.80 5.50
N ARG A 116 14.35 10.46 6.36
CA ARG A 116 14.50 9.35 7.31
C ARG A 116 14.53 8.01 6.58
N THR A 117 15.31 7.09 7.11
CA THR A 117 15.23 5.68 6.74
C THR A 117 13.86 5.11 7.13
N ARG A 118 13.49 3.97 6.56
CA ARG A 118 12.25 3.28 6.93
C ARG A 118 12.24 2.90 8.41
N HIS A 119 13.36 2.47 8.94
CA HIS A 119 13.50 2.11 10.36
C HIS A 119 13.26 3.31 11.29
N GLU A 120 13.90 4.43 11.02
CA GLU A 120 13.70 5.67 11.78
C GLU A 120 12.25 6.15 11.71
N PHE A 121 11.63 6.03 10.53
CA PHE A 121 10.23 6.42 10.37
C PHE A 121 9.28 5.47 11.10
N TYR A 122 9.56 4.16 11.10
CA TYR A 122 8.85 3.16 11.90
C TYR A 122 8.87 3.53 13.40
N GLN A 123 10.05 3.85 13.95
CA GLN A 123 10.18 4.28 15.34
C GLN A 123 9.36 5.56 15.60
N ASN A 124 9.47 6.54 14.73
CA ASN A 124 8.72 7.80 14.85
C ASN A 124 7.19 7.58 14.87
N ILE A 125 6.68 6.68 14.04
CA ILE A 125 5.26 6.28 14.02
C ILE A 125 4.88 5.60 15.34
N SER A 126 5.70 4.66 15.82
CA SER A 126 5.46 3.91 17.06
C SER A 126 5.41 4.83 18.27
N ASP A 127 6.36 5.75 18.38
CA ASP A 127 6.43 6.73 19.45
C ASP A 127 5.20 7.66 19.44
N THR A 128 4.79 8.11 18.25
CA THR A 128 3.60 8.95 18.08
C THR A 128 2.34 8.21 18.52
N LEU A 129 2.18 6.94 18.15
CA LEU A 129 1.04 6.12 18.56
C LEU A 129 1.00 5.95 20.09
N THR A 130 2.15 5.75 20.73
CA THR A 130 2.25 5.64 22.18
C THR A 130 1.77 6.92 22.87
N VAL A 131 2.19 8.08 22.38
CA VAL A 131 1.75 9.38 22.91
C VAL A 131 0.24 9.58 22.73
N ILE A 132 -0.30 9.22 21.56
CA ILE A 132 -1.74 9.33 21.28
C ILE A 132 -2.54 8.39 22.18
N ALA A 133 -2.07 7.15 22.38
CA ALA A 133 -2.76 6.14 23.18
C ALA A 133 -2.75 6.48 24.69
N THR A 134 -1.67 7.07 25.20
CA THR A 134 -1.54 7.46 26.62
C THR A 134 -2.26 8.77 26.93
N GLY A 135 -2.97 9.34 25.94
CA GLY A 135 -3.68 10.61 26.06
C GLY A 135 -2.70 11.70 26.44
N GLY A 136 -1.96 12.26 25.46
CA GLY A 136 -0.90 13.24 25.71
C GLY A 136 -1.16 14.08 26.97
N GLY A 137 -0.63 13.62 28.08
CA GLY A 137 -0.84 14.24 29.37
C GLY A 137 -0.17 15.59 29.39
N GLY A 138 -0.97 16.62 29.41
CA GLY A 138 -0.46 17.97 29.47
C GLY A 138 -1.52 19.02 29.18
N HIS A 139 -2.56 19.04 29.97
CA HIS A 139 -3.15 20.32 30.28
C HIS A 139 -2.20 20.95 31.35
N ALA A 140 -1.27 21.74 30.89
CA ALA A 140 -0.76 22.80 31.68
C ALA A 140 -1.54 24.05 31.32
#